data_8a229767cfc0ddd3c26694aaa7afdf3b
#
_entry.id   8a229767cfc0ddd3c26694aaa7afdf3b
#
_cell.length_a   1.000
_cell.length_b   1.000
_cell.length_c   1.000
_cell.angle_alpha   90.00
_cell.angle_beta   90.00
_cell.angle_gamma   90.00
#
_symmetry.space_group_name_H-M   'P 1'
#
loop_
_entity.id
_entity.type
_entity.pdbx_description
1 polymer ?
#
loop_
_entity_poly.entity_id
_entity_poly.type
_entity_poly.pdbx_seq_one_letter_code
_entity_poly.pdbx_strand_id
1 'polypeptide(L)'
;MLQNCAQSNCRIIPKKLRDMKREEICRLLADKVNKLKIKENSLSELLPDVRLLYGETPFARTPVMYEPGIIILFSGHKIGYINERVFRYDANEYLLLTVPLPFECETYATSEVPLAGLRLNVDILQLQELLMDIGEDEHFQPSMAASGINSATLSEEILCAAERLLDVMERPLDARILGKQIIREILY
;
A
#
# COMPACT_ATOMS: atom_id res chain seq x y z
N MET A 1 -9.24 22.59 -26.64
CA MET A 1 -8.65 21.31 -27.12
C MET A 1 -7.94 20.59 -25.95
N LEU A 2 -8.67 20.36 -24.84
CA LEU A 2 -8.13 19.79 -23.59
C LEU A 2 -9.14 18.81 -22.99
N GLN A 3 -9.64 17.84 -23.79
CA GLN A 3 -10.62 16.85 -23.31
C GLN A 3 -10.27 15.38 -23.64
N ASN A 4 -9.06 15.07 -24.07
CA ASN A 4 -8.72 13.71 -24.53
C ASN A 4 -7.58 13.00 -23.75
N CYS A 5 -7.16 13.49 -22.58
CA CYS A 5 -6.09 12.83 -21.82
C CYS A 5 -6.59 11.84 -20.75
N ALA A 6 -7.90 11.80 -20.46
CA ALA A 6 -8.46 10.94 -19.42
C ALA A 6 -8.83 9.50 -19.88
N GLN A 7 -8.64 9.16 -21.17
CA GLN A 7 -9.09 7.86 -21.71
C GLN A 7 -7.97 6.84 -21.95
N SER A 8 -6.70 7.17 -21.81
CA SER A 8 -5.58 6.27 -22.13
C SER A 8 -5.15 5.34 -20.99
N ASN A 9 -5.42 5.65 -19.74
CA ASN A 9 -5.04 4.81 -18.58
C ASN A 9 -6.06 3.69 -18.23
N CYS A 10 -7.17 3.61 -18.95
CA CYS A 10 -8.27 2.67 -18.67
C CYS A 10 -7.97 1.20 -19.01
N ARG A 11 -6.77 0.85 -19.54
CA ARG A 11 -6.44 -0.54 -19.96
C ARG A 11 -5.89 -1.41 -18.83
N ILE A 12 -5.42 -0.82 -17.74
CA ILE A 12 -4.76 -1.55 -16.62
C ILE A 12 -5.78 -2.02 -15.58
N ILE A 13 -6.94 -1.36 -15.49
CA ILE A 13 -7.97 -1.70 -14.51
C ILE A 13 -8.76 -2.93 -14.97
N PRO A 14 -8.78 -4.04 -14.22
CA PRO A 14 -9.59 -5.20 -14.53
C PRO A 14 -11.07 -4.83 -14.69
N LYS A 15 -11.73 -5.38 -15.71
CA LYS A 15 -13.14 -5.08 -15.99
C LYS A 15 -14.05 -5.25 -14.76
N LYS A 16 -13.72 -6.23 -13.91
CA LYS A 16 -14.43 -6.52 -12.65
C LYS A 16 -14.40 -5.35 -11.65
N LEU A 17 -13.30 -4.60 -11.58
CA LEU A 17 -13.14 -3.49 -10.62
C LEU A 17 -13.67 -2.16 -11.13
N ARG A 18 -13.76 -1.98 -12.46
CA ARG A 18 -14.24 -0.73 -13.09
C ARG A 18 -15.64 -0.30 -12.68
N ASP A 19 -16.51 -1.29 -12.46
CA ASP A 19 -17.92 -1.06 -12.18
C ASP A 19 -18.23 -1.11 -10.67
N MET A 20 -17.20 -1.35 -9.84
CA MET A 20 -17.33 -1.46 -8.39
C MET A 20 -17.09 -0.09 -7.73
N LYS A 21 -17.84 0.18 -6.66
CA LYS A 21 -17.57 1.32 -5.79
C LYS A 21 -16.29 1.08 -4.97
N ARG A 22 -15.61 2.15 -4.61
CA ARG A 22 -14.38 2.10 -3.80
C ARG A 22 -14.52 1.23 -2.55
N GLU A 23 -15.62 1.40 -1.82
CA GLU A 23 -15.90 0.64 -0.59
C GLU A 23 -16.00 -0.86 -0.85
N GLU A 24 -16.54 -1.25 -2.01
CA GLU A 24 -16.65 -2.65 -2.43
C GLU A 24 -15.28 -3.23 -2.77
N ILE A 25 -14.44 -2.44 -3.45
CA ILE A 25 -13.06 -2.82 -3.75
C ILE A 25 -12.27 -3.01 -2.45
N CYS A 26 -12.33 -2.05 -1.54
CA CYS A 26 -11.63 -2.12 -0.26
C CYS A 26 -12.09 -3.34 0.57
N ARG A 27 -13.38 -3.65 0.58
CA ARG A 27 -13.89 -4.86 1.25
C ARG A 27 -13.36 -6.14 0.60
N LEU A 28 -13.35 -6.22 -0.72
CA LEU A 28 -12.78 -7.35 -1.46
C LEU A 28 -11.29 -7.56 -1.10
N LEU A 29 -10.52 -6.47 -1.04
CA LEU A 29 -9.10 -6.52 -0.70
C LEU A 29 -8.88 -6.94 0.76
N ALA A 30 -9.68 -6.44 1.69
CA ALA A 30 -9.65 -6.86 3.09
C ALA A 30 -9.92 -8.36 3.25
N ASP A 31 -10.90 -8.90 2.52
CA ASP A 31 -11.20 -10.34 2.50
C ASP A 31 -10.04 -11.17 1.93
N LYS A 32 -9.36 -10.68 0.88
CA LYS A 32 -8.17 -11.34 0.33
C LYS A 32 -7.02 -11.36 1.35
N VAL A 33 -6.75 -10.25 2.04
CA VAL A 33 -5.74 -10.19 3.11
C VAL A 33 -6.06 -11.19 4.21
N ASN A 34 -7.32 -11.27 4.64
CA ASN A 34 -7.76 -12.23 5.66
C ASN A 34 -7.49 -13.69 5.23
N LYS A 35 -7.74 -14.04 3.97
CA LYS A 35 -7.46 -15.39 3.45
C LYS A 35 -5.96 -15.69 3.37
N LEU A 36 -5.16 -14.70 2.99
CA LEU A 36 -3.72 -14.85 2.80
C LEU A 36 -2.93 -14.86 4.11
N LYS A 37 -3.43 -14.27 5.21
CA LYS A 37 -2.70 -14.18 6.48
C LYS A 37 -2.20 -15.54 7.01
N ILE A 38 -2.92 -16.62 6.71
CA ILE A 38 -2.54 -17.99 7.12
C ILE A 38 -1.24 -18.44 6.42
N LYS A 39 -0.93 -17.89 5.25
CA LYS A 39 0.25 -18.21 4.43
C LYS A 39 1.40 -17.21 4.62
N GLU A 40 1.32 -16.30 5.58
CA GLU A 40 2.26 -15.17 5.72
C GLU A 40 3.72 -15.62 5.77
N ASN A 41 4.05 -16.69 6.50
CA ASN A 41 5.42 -17.18 6.59
C ASN A 41 5.97 -17.61 5.22
N SER A 42 5.19 -18.34 4.42
CA SER A 42 5.60 -18.77 3.07
C SER A 42 5.66 -17.59 2.09
N LEU A 43 4.79 -16.59 2.25
CA LEU A 43 4.76 -15.39 1.41
C LEU A 43 5.94 -14.46 1.70
N SER A 44 6.38 -14.36 2.96
CA SER A 44 7.55 -13.56 3.35
C SER A 44 8.86 -14.09 2.75
N GLU A 45 8.95 -15.38 2.42
CA GLU A 45 10.09 -15.96 1.70
C GLU A 45 10.09 -15.59 0.21
N LEU A 46 8.91 -15.46 -0.39
CA LEU A 46 8.74 -15.16 -1.82
C LEU A 46 8.80 -13.65 -2.13
N LEU A 47 8.21 -12.86 -1.25
CA LEU A 47 8.11 -11.41 -1.34
C LEU A 47 8.50 -10.79 0.02
N PRO A 48 9.78 -10.73 0.36
CA PRO A 48 10.25 -10.29 1.69
C PRO A 48 9.88 -8.83 1.99
N ASP A 49 9.68 -8.03 0.94
CA ASP A 49 9.31 -6.61 1.06
C ASP A 49 7.82 -6.38 1.28
N VAL A 50 7.01 -7.45 1.24
CA VAL A 50 5.55 -7.36 1.43
C VAL A 50 5.17 -7.95 2.79
N ARG A 51 4.42 -7.19 3.58
CA ARG A 51 3.81 -7.64 4.84
C ARG A 51 2.29 -7.48 4.75
N LEU A 52 1.58 -8.53 5.14
CA LEU A 52 0.13 -8.47 5.34
C LEU A 52 -0.15 -7.86 6.72
N LEU A 53 -1.03 -6.87 6.76
CA LEU A 53 -1.53 -6.28 7.99
C LEU A 53 -2.94 -6.82 8.24
N TYR A 54 -3.13 -7.53 9.36
CA TYR A 54 -4.45 -8.04 9.74
C TYR A 54 -4.61 -8.08 11.26
N GLY A 55 -5.77 -7.64 11.75
CA GLY A 55 -6.13 -7.73 13.16
C GLY A 55 -7.62 -7.46 13.39
N GLU A 56 -8.23 -8.18 14.31
CA GLU A 56 -9.66 -8.07 14.67
C GLU A 56 -9.87 -7.38 16.02
N THR A 57 -8.78 -7.01 16.68
CA THR A 57 -8.82 -6.37 17.99
C THR A 57 -8.07 -5.03 17.94
N PRO A 58 -8.53 -4.04 18.71
CA PRO A 58 -7.81 -2.79 18.84
C PRO A 58 -6.47 -3.02 19.54
N PHE A 59 -5.47 -2.21 19.17
CA PHE A 59 -4.17 -2.22 19.79
C PHE A 59 -3.88 -0.84 20.37
N ALA A 60 -3.59 -0.79 21.67
CA ALA A 60 -3.33 0.47 22.37
C ALA A 60 -2.06 1.15 21.83
N ARG A 61 -1.97 2.43 22.05
CA ARG A 61 -0.82 3.25 21.69
C ARG A 61 0.49 2.63 22.16
N THR A 62 1.36 2.27 21.21
CA THR A 62 2.58 1.50 21.44
C THR A 62 3.68 2.04 20.54
N PRO A 63 4.94 2.12 21.04
CA PRO A 63 6.08 2.47 20.23
C PRO A 63 6.31 1.46 19.10
N VAL A 64 6.53 1.98 17.89
CA VAL A 64 6.83 1.21 16.68
C VAL A 64 8.03 1.82 15.95
N MET A 65 8.77 1.00 15.24
CA MET A 65 9.79 1.44 14.30
C MET A 65 9.34 1.02 12.91
N TYR A 66 9.14 1.98 12.02
CA TYR A 66 8.83 1.69 10.63
C TYR A 66 10.02 2.01 9.74
N GLU A 67 10.36 1.05 8.90
CA GLU A 67 11.31 1.23 7.81
C GLU A 67 10.67 1.99 6.65
N PRO A 68 11.46 2.59 5.74
CA PRO A 68 10.96 3.23 4.54
C PRO A 68 10.01 2.32 3.77
N GLY A 69 8.91 2.89 3.28
CA GLY A 69 7.91 2.10 2.58
C GLY A 69 6.55 2.76 2.50
N ILE A 70 5.59 1.99 1.99
CA ILE A 70 4.21 2.40 1.82
C ILE A 70 3.31 1.49 2.67
N ILE A 71 2.36 2.09 3.37
CA ILE A 71 1.30 1.38 4.09
C ILE A 71 -0.03 1.73 3.44
N ILE A 72 -0.74 0.71 2.98
CA ILE A 72 -2.06 0.81 2.37
C ILE A 72 -3.03 0.03 3.24
N LEU A 73 -4.05 0.69 3.76
CA LEU A 73 -5.14 0.05 4.49
C LEU A 73 -6.37 -0.10 3.59
N PHE A 74 -7.04 -1.22 3.70
CA PHE A 74 -8.31 -1.51 3.01
C PHE A 74 -9.50 -1.49 3.98
N SER A 75 -9.24 -1.71 5.27
CA SER A 75 -10.23 -1.71 6.35
C SER A 75 -9.57 -1.35 7.67
N GLY A 76 -10.37 -0.86 8.63
CA GLY A 76 -9.87 -0.36 9.89
C GLY A 76 -9.13 0.97 9.72
N HIS A 77 -8.54 1.47 10.81
CA HIS A 77 -7.68 2.64 10.76
C HIS A 77 -6.62 2.62 11.86
N LYS A 78 -5.60 3.43 11.68
CA LYS A 78 -4.55 3.65 12.67
C LYS A 78 -4.35 5.13 12.93
N ILE A 79 -3.88 5.45 14.12
CA ILE A 79 -3.45 6.79 14.50
C ILE A 79 -1.99 6.74 14.87
N GLY A 80 -1.18 7.56 14.21
CA GLY A 80 0.23 7.73 14.51
C GLY A 80 0.50 9.01 15.28
N TYR A 81 1.48 8.96 16.17
CA TYR A 81 1.89 10.07 17.04
C TYR A 81 3.39 10.29 16.91
N ILE A 82 3.78 11.43 16.36
CA ILE A 82 5.18 11.85 16.21
C ILE A 82 5.35 13.23 16.87
N ASN A 83 6.02 13.29 18.00
CA ASN A 83 6.12 14.51 18.79
C ASN A 83 4.71 15.07 19.07
N GLU A 84 4.45 16.31 18.64
CA GLU A 84 3.14 16.97 18.77
C GLU A 84 2.19 16.71 17.59
N ARG A 85 2.65 15.99 16.55
CA ARG A 85 1.83 15.69 15.36
C ARG A 85 1.06 14.41 15.55
N VAL A 86 -0.24 14.46 15.30
CA VAL A 86 -1.13 13.31 15.24
C VAL A 86 -1.63 13.18 13.82
N PHE A 87 -1.55 11.99 13.26
CA PHE A 87 -2.06 11.70 11.92
C PHE A 87 -2.85 10.40 11.91
N ARG A 88 -3.97 10.41 11.22
CA ARG A 88 -4.81 9.24 11.00
C ARG A 88 -4.63 8.78 9.58
N TYR A 89 -4.61 7.47 9.38
CA TYR A 89 -4.65 6.86 8.06
C TYR A 89 -5.59 5.66 8.03
N ASP A 90 -6.32 5.53 6.94
CA ASP A 90 -7.38 4.55 6.73
C ASP A 90 -7.45 4.13 5.24
N ALA A 91 -8.58 3.55 4.82
CA ALA A 91 -8.78 3.08 3.43
C ALA A 91 -8.84 4.17 2.36
N ASN A 92 -8.74 5.45 2.72
CA ASN A 92 -8.77 6.57 1.76
C ASN A 92 -7.38 7.12 1.43
N GLU A 93 -6.40 6.81 2.28
CA GLU A 93 -5.05 7.35 2.16
C GLU A 93 -4.02 6.24 2.34
N TYR A 94 -2.91 6.32 1.60
CA TYR A 94 -1.73 5.53 1.93
C TYR A 94 -0.75 6.38 2.73
N LEU A 95 0.03 5.72 3.57
CA LEU A 95 1.08 6.33 4.35
C LEU A 95 2.43 6.04 3.68
N LEU A 96 3.18 7.09 3.37
CA LEU A 96 4.53 7.01 2.83
C LEU A 96 5.55 7.34 3.92
N LEU A 97 6.51 6.45 4.12
CA LEU A 97 7.68 6.68 4.97
C LEU A 97 8.94 6.72 4.10
N THR A 98 9.70 7.79 4.21
CA THR A 98 10.92 8.00 3.39
C THR A 98 12.21 7.72 4.16
N VAL A 99 12.13 7.61 5.48
CA VAL A 99 13.24 7.29 6.38
C VAL A 99 12.77 6.33 7.47
N PRO A 100 13.69 5.56 8.10
CA PRO A 100 13.35 4.81 9.32
C PRO A 100 12.85 5.78 10.39
N LEU A 101 11.65 5.54 10.92
CA LEU A 101 11.01 6.48 11.82
C LEU A 101 10.43 5.80 13.06
N PRO A 102 10.93 6.13 14.27
CA PRO A 102 10.28 5.74 15.50
C PRO A 102 9.10 6.66 15.79
N PHE A 103 7.94 6.09 16.07
CA PHE A 103 6.75 6.82 16.51
C PHE A 103 5.82 5.90 17.32
N GLU A 104 4.79 6.44 17.92
CA GLU A 104 3.80 5.62 18.58
C GLU A 104 2.58 5.43 17.66
N CYS A 105 2.02 4.25 17.70
CA CYS A 105 0.89 3.90 16.84
C CYS A 105 -0.20 3.22 17.63
N GLU A 106 -1.43 3.60 17.36
CA GLU A 106 -2.65 3.01 17.89
C GLU A 106 -3.45 2.40 16.73
N THR A 107 -4.04 1.23 16.97
CA THR A 107 -4.82 0.50 15.94
C THR A 107 -6.26 0.38 16.38
N TYR A 108 -7.17 0.71 15.49
CA TYR A 108 -8.61 0.59 15.67
C TYR A 108 -9.15 -0.50 14.74
N ALA A 109 -9.56 -1.59 15.32
CA ALA A 109 -10.11 -2.75 14.63
C ALA A 109 -11.15 -3.44 15.50
N THR A 110 -12.13 -4.08 14.86
CA THR A 110 -13.11 -4.97 15.49
C THR A 110 -13.30 -6.20 14.61
N SER A 111 -14.04 -7.20 15.09
CA SER A 111 -14.38 -8.37 14.27
C SER A 111 -15.26 -8.01 13.05
N GLU A 112 -16.09 -6.96 13.16
CA GLU A 112 -16.92 -6.48 12.05
C GLU A 112 -16.13 -5.58 11.08
N VAL A 113 -15.16 -4.82 11.60
CA VAL A 113 -14.30 -3.93 10.83
C VAL A 113 -12.84 -4.22 11.19
N PRO A 114 -12.26 -5.31 10.67
CA PRO A 114 -10.88 -5.67 10.96
C PRO A 114 -9.91 -4.67 10.35
N LEU A 115 -8.75 -4.52 10.97
CA LEU A 115 -7.63 -3.91 10.28
C LEU A 115 -7.17 -4.87 9.18
N ALA A 116 -7.18 -4.42 7.94
CA ALA A 116 -6.65 -5.19 6.82
C ALA A 116 -5.90 -4.27 5.86
N GLY A 117 -4.73 -4.69 5.42
CA GLY A 117 -3.91 -3.88 4.52
C GLY A 117 -2.60 -4.54 4.12
N LEU A 118 -1.77 -3.77 3.45
CA LEU A 118 -0.43 -4.11 3.00
C LEU A 118 0.59 -3.11 3.53
N ARG A 119 1.76 -3.60 3.88
CA ARG A 119 2.97 -2.80 4.02
C ARG A 119 3.97 -3.26 2.98
N LEU A 120 4.46 -2.34 2.18
CA LEU A 120 5.51 -2.55 1.20
C LEU A 120 6.75 -1.82 1.69
N ASN A 121 7.81 -2.54 2.01
CA ASN A 121 9.10 -1.93 2.26
C ASN A 121 9.72 -1.49 0.93
N VAL A 122 10.36 -0.34 0.92
CA VAL A 122 11.01 0.20 -0.28
C VAL A 122 12.51 -0.05 -0.16
N ASP A 123 13.03 -0.87 -1.07
CA ASP A 123 14.47 -0.99 -1.27
C ASP A 123 14.99 0.25 -1.99
N ILE A 124 16.02 0.88 -1.43
CA ILE A 124 16.66 2.08 -2.00
C ILE A 124 17.19 1.81 -3.41
N LEU A 125 17.71 0.60 -3.68
CA LEU A 125 18.22 0.25 -5.01
C LEU A 125 17.08 0.18 -6.03
N GLN A 126 15.94 -0.42 -5.67
CA GLN A 126 14.76 -0.45 -6.54
C GLN A 126 14.23 0.95 -6.83
N LEU A 127 14.24 1.83 -5.83
CA LEU A 127 13.84 3.23 -6.01
C LEU A 127 14.80 3.97 -6.94
N GLN A 128 16.10 3.76 -6.80
CA GLN A 128 17.11 4.36 -7.70
C GLN A 128 16.95 3.88 -9.14
N GLU A 129 16.74 2.58 -9.36
CA GLU A 129 16.45 2.04 -10.70
C GLU A 129 15.17 2.66 -11.30
N LEU A 130 14.12 2.79 -10.50
CA LEU A 130 12.87 3.43 -10.95
C LEU A 130 13.11 4.89 -11.35
N LEU A 131 13.86 5.65 -10.55
CA LEU A 131 14.19 7.04 -10.84
C LEU A 131 15.05 7.18 -12.11
N MET A 132 16.00 6.24 -12.34
CA MET A 132 16.78 6.22 -13.57
C MET A 132 15.92 5.95 -14.81
N ASP A 133 14.90 5.09 -14.69
CA ASP A 133 13.99 4.80 -15.80
C ASP A 133 13.01 5.94 -16.09
N ILE A 134 12.63 6.72 -15.08
CA ILE A 134 11.83 7.94 -15.25
C ILE A 134 12.65 9.01 -16.00
N GLY A 135 13.99 9.05 -15.77
CA GLY A 135 14.88 10.00 -16.40
C GLY A 135 14.59 11.45 -15.99
N GLU A 136 14.90 12.37 -16.90
CA GLU A 136 14.63 13.81 -16.73
C GLU A 136 13.22 14.17 -17.27
N ASP A 137 12.18 13.49 -16.81
CA ASP A 137 10.83 13.87 -17.18
C ASP A 137 10.49 15.20 -16.50
N GLU A 138 10.25 16.25 -17.31
CA GLU A 138 9.94 17.62 -16.84
C GLU A 138 8.69 17.68 -15.97
N HIS A 139 7.84 16.65 -16.01
CA HIS A 139 6.63 16.54 -15.22
C HIS A 139 6.87 15.90 -13.83
N PHE A 140 8.04 15.28 -13.65
CA PHE A 140 8.42 14.69 -12.37
C PHE A 140 9.06 15.75 -11.46
N GLN A 141 8.29 16.35 -10.58
CA GLN A 141 8.82 17.22 -9.53
C GLN A 141 8.84 16.47 -8.20
N PRO A 142 10.01 16.05 -7.71
CA PRO A 142 10.08 15.41 -6.40
C PRO A 142 9.65 16.38 -5.30
N SER A 143 8.51 16.09 -4.69
CA SER A 143 8.11 16.79 -3.47
C SER A 143 8.96 16.28 -2.32
N MET A 144 9.92 17.07 -1.89
CA MET A 144 10.72 16.76 -0.70
C MET A 144 9.84 16.88 0.55
N ALA A 145 9.38 15.75 1.04
CA ALA A 145 8.72 15.68 2.34
C ALA A 145 9.72 15.91 3.46
N ALA A 146 9.75 17.12 3.99
CA ALA A 146 10.64 17.49 5.09
C ALA A 146 10.41 16.70 6.40
N SER A 147 9.35 15.89 6.47
CA SER A 147 8.92 15.24 7.72
C SER A 147 9.21 13.73 7.83
N GLY A 148 9.78 13.10 6.80
CA GLY A 148 10.03 11.64 6.79
C GLY A 148 8.77 10.78 6.73
N ILE A 149 7.58 11.37 6.89
CA ILE A 149 6.28 10.71 6.81
C ILE A 149 5.26 11.61 6.15
N ASN A 150 4.50 11.06 5.21
CA ASN A 150 3.41 11.73 4.50
C ASN A 150 2.23 10.80 4.31
N SER A 151 1.03 11.37 4.14
CA SER A 151 -0.11 10.67 3.59
C SER A 151 -0.49 11.27 2.23
N ALA A 152 -1.02 10.42 1.37
CA ALA A 152 -1.59 10.85 0.10
C ALA A 152 -2.84 10.03 -0.21
N THR A 153 -3.73 10.60 -1.01
CA THR A 153 -4.97 9.94 -1.41
C THR A 153 -4.66 8.64 -2.15
N LEU A 154 -5.27 7.55 -1.72
CA LEU A 154 -5.16 6.25 -2.36
C LEU A 154 -5.90 6.28 -3.69
N SER A 155 -5.20 6.16 -4.80
CA SER A 155 -5.79 6.18 -6.14
C SER A 155 -6.41 4.84 -6.52
N GLU A 156 -7.26 4.83 -7.56
CA GLU A 156 -7.84 3.58 -8.09
C GLU A 156 -6.78 2.69 -8.73
N GLU A 157 -5.74 3.28 -9.32
CA GLU A 157 -4.61 2.56 -9.91
C GLU A 157 -3.85 1.78 -8.85
N ILE A 158 -3.57 2.40 -7.70
CA ILE A 158 -2.91 1.72 -6.57
C ILE A 158 -3.80 0.59 -6.03
N LEU A 159 -5.12 0.80 -5.90
CA LEU A 159 -6.05 -0.25 -5.46
C LEU A 159 -6.06 -1.44 -6.44
N CYS A 160 -6.04 -1.18 -7.74
CA CYS A 160 -5.99 -2.22 -8.76
C CYS A 160 -4.64 -2.96 -8.78
N ALA A 161 -3.54 -2.26 -8.58
CA ALA A 161 -2.23 -2.89 -8.44
C ALA A 161 -2.14 -3.74 -7.16
N ALA A 162 -2.68 -3.25 -6.04
CA ALA A 162 -2.77 -4.00 -4.80
C ALA A 162 -3.64 -5.27 -4.94
N GLU A 163 -4.75 -5.19 -5.68
CA GLU A 163 -5.59 -6.35 -5.98
C GLU A 163 -4.82 -7.41 -6.75
N ARG A 164 -4.10 -7.03 -7.81
CA ARG A 164 -3.26 -7.95 -8.58
C ARG A 164 -2.12 -8.53 -7.74
N LEU A 165 -1.51 -7.73 -6.86
CA LEU A 165 -0.48 -8.21 -5.95
C LEU A 165 -1.04 -9.31 -5.03
N LEU A 166 -2.20 -9.09 -4.42
CA LEU A 166 -2.86 -10.08 -3.56
C LEU A 166 -3.23 -11.36 -4.35
N ASP A 167 -3.68 -11.23 -5.61
CA ASP A 167 -4.00 -12.38 -6.46
C ASP A 167 -2.78 -13.24 -6.80
N VAL A 168 -1.66 -12.62 -7.17
CA VAL A 168 -0.43 -13.38 -7.47
C VAL A 168 0.15 -14.02 -6.21
N MET A 169 -0.05 -13.42 -5.04
CA MET A 169 0.39 -14.00 -3.76
C MET A 169 -0.34 -15.31 -3.40
N GLU A 170 -1.51 -15.59 -3.97
CA GLU A 170 -2.18 -16.88 -3.78
C GLU A 170 -1.39 -18.05 -4.40
N ARG A 171 -0.55 -17.79 -5.40
CA ARG A 171 0.19 -18.78 -6.21
C ARG A 171 1.70 -18.50 -6.13
N PRO A 172 2.49 -19.41 -5.52
CA PRO A 172 3.92 -19.17 -5.29
C PRO A 172 4.73 -18.84 -6.55
N LEU A 173 4.42 -19.49 -7.68
CA LEU A 173 5.12 -19.22 -8.94
C LEU A 173 4.82 -17.81 -9.46
N ASP A 174 3.57 -17.40 -9.43
CA ASP A 174 3.15 -16.07 -9.89
C ASP A 174 3.71 -14.98 -8.97
N ALA A 175 3.70 -15.19 -7.65
CA ALA A 175 4.32 -14.28 -6.69
C ALA A 175 5.81 -14.06 -7.01
N ARG A 176 6.55 -15.13 -7.31
CA ARG A 176 7.97 -15.06 -7.66
C ARG A 176 8.22 -14.32 -8.97
N ILE A 177 7.38 -14.52 -9.99
CA ILE A 177 7.59 -13.95 -11.33
C ILE A 177 7.04 -12.53 -11.42
N LEU A 178 5.81 -12.30 -10.94
CA LEU A 178 5.08 -11.05 -11.17
C LEU A 178 5.11 -10.09 -9.97
N GLY A 179 5.32 -10.61 -8.75
CA GLY A 179 5.18 -9.83 -7.54
C GLY A 179 6.05 -8.58 -7.52
N LYS A 180 7.34 -8.71 -7.84
CA LYS A 180 8.27 -7.55 -7.87
C LYS A 180 7.88 -6.48 -8.90
N GLN A 181 7.33 -6.90 -10.05
CA GLN A 181 6.89 -5.96 -11.09
C GLN A 181 5.67 -5.17 -10.63
N ILE A 182 4.73 -5.83 -9.94
CA ILE A 182 3.54 -5.16 -9.41
C ILE A 182 3.92 -4.23 -8.25
N ILE A 183 4.87 -4.62 -7.39
CA ILE A 183 5.40 -3.72 -6.35
C ILE A 183 5.99 -2.47 -7.00
N ARG A 184 6.81 -2.63 -8.05
CA ARG A 184 7.39 -1.51 -8.79
C ARG A 184 6.30 -0.58 -9.38
N GLU A 185 5.21 -1.13 -9.89
CA GLU A 185 4.05 -0.35 -10.38
C GLU A 185 3.38 0.46 -9.26
N ILE A 186 3.27 -0.09 -8.05
CA ILE A 186 2.71 0.64 -6.90
C ILE A 186 3.63 1.78 -6.46
N LEU A 187 4.95 1.61 -6.64
CA LEU A 187 5.95 2.62 -6.27
C LEU A 187 6.09 3.74 -7.31
N TYR A 188 5.72 3.49 -8.56
CA TYR A 188 5.68 4.45 -9.66
C TYR A 188 4.46 5.36 -9.59
#